data_d33985af1dfb13c434e3600cd4978cb0
#
_entry.id   d33985af1dfb13c434e3600cd4978cb0
#
_cell.length_a   1.000
_cell.length_b   1.000
_cell.length_c   1.000
_cell.angle_alpha   90.00
_cell.angle_beta   90.00
_cell.angle_gamma   90.00
#
_symmetry.space_group_name_H-M   'P 1'
#
loop_
_entity.id
_entity.type
_entity.pdbx_description
1 polymer ?
#
loop_
_entity_poly.entity_id
_entity_poly.type
_entity_poly.pdbx_seq_one_letter_code
_entity_poly.pdbx_strand_id
1 'polypeptide(L)'
;CIRAIHYTSDALYFFTARGKEFCRELLHDGQVQILAYTRYKEMIRVSAKAVPVPEAEQKRCIDLIFQEQPYLSNVYPGATREIGIVFVVRDMRIEYFHLGVKPIFRETYTLGKGKHTPKGYEITGECIGCGKCVQICPQQCVAPGTPYHIAQEHCLHCGNCFEQCPVQAVTKKIXGAVXMAKKNSGSGX
;
A
#
# COMPACT_ATOMS: atom_id res chain seq x y z
N CYS A 1 -3.10 -2.75 16.54
CA CYS A 1 -4.27 -2.98 15.67
C CYS A 1 -5.39 -2.04 16.07
N ILE A 2 -5.98 -1.33 15.10
CA ILE A 2 -7.09 -0.40 15.32
C ILE A 2 -8.34 -0.99 14.68
N ARG A 3 -9.43 -1.06 15.48
CA ARG A 3 -10.75 -1.47 14.97
C ARG A 3 -11.78 -0.34 15.08
N ALA A 4 -11.47 0.72 15.84
CA ALA A 4 -12.38 1.84 16.08
C ALA A 4 -12.33 2.80 14.87
N ILE A 5 -13.02 2.43 13.78
CA ILE A 5 -12.94 3.08 12.47
C ILE A 5 -14.35 3.53 12.03
N HIS A 6 -14.43 4.75 11.51
CA HIS A 6 -15.58 5.28 10.76
C HIS A 6 -15.06 5.69 9.38
N TYR A 7 -15.88 5.55 8.35
CA TYR A 7 -15.46 5.93 6.99
C TYR A 7 -16.59 6.64 6.24
N THR A 8 -16.17 7.52 5.35
CA THR A 8 -17.04 8.20 4.39
C THR A 8 -16.52 7.87 2.98
N SER A 9 -17.17 8.41 1.95
CA SER A 9 -16.71 8.22 0.56
C SER A 9 -15.31 8.76 0.30
N ASP A 10 -14.83 9.72 1.10
CA ASP A 10 -13.58 10.45 0.86
C ASP A 10 -12.59 10.42 2.03
N ALA A 11 -12.95 9.78 3.14
CA ALA A 11 -12.12 9.84 4.36
C ALA A 11 -12.30 8.60 5.23
N LEU A 12 -11.25 8.32 5.99
CA LEU A 12 -11.26 7.28 7.01
C LEU A 12 -10.87 7.93 8.34
N TYR A 13 -11.67 7.67 9.36
CA TYR A 13 -11.47 8.21 10.71
C TYR A 13 -11.18 7.06 11.66
N PHE A 14 -10.29 7.28 12.62
CA PHE A 14 -10.04 6.25 13.63
C PHE A 14 -9.72 6.89 14.98
N PHE A 15 -10.11 6.18 16.02
CA PHE A 15 -9.98 6.59 17.42
C PHE A 15 -8.74 5.92 18.03
N THR A 16 -8.00 6.68 18.83
CA THR A 16 -6.99 6.15 19.74
C THR A 16 -6.98 6.97 21.03
N ALA A 17 -6.30 6.48 22.07
CA ALA A 17 -6.17 7.26 23.32
C ALA A 17 -4.87 8.06 23.31
N ARG A 18 -4.93 9.30 23.84
CA ARG A 18 -3.79 10.23 23.82
C ARG A 18 -2.54 9.69 24.51
N GLY A 19 -2.69 8.82 25.51
CA GLY A 19 -1.57 8.26 26.27
C GLY A 19 -0.83 7.11 25.58
N LYS A 20 -1.30 6.70 24.40
CA LYS A 20 -0.67 5.56 23.68
C LYS A 20 0.53 6.02 22.86
N GLU A 21 1.56 5.16 22.79
CA GLU A 21 2.73 5.36 21.94
C GLU A 21 2.32 5.62 20.49
N PHE A 22 1.34 4.85 20.00
CA PHE A 22 0.79 5.02 18.65
C PHE A 22 0.29 6.45 18.41
N CYS A 23 -0.35 7.07 19.42
CA CYS A 23 -0.81 8.45 19.31
C CYS A 23 0.38 9.42 19.18
N ARG A 24 1.44 9.16 19.96
CA ARG A 24 2.66 9.96 19.90
C ARG A 24 3.32 9.88 18.53
N GLU A 25 3.39 8.69 17.95
CA GLU A 25 3.94 8.46 16.61
C GLU A 25 3.12 9.22 15.55
N LEU A 26 1.79 9.14 15.64
CA LEU A 26 0.90 9.86 14.70
C LEU A 26 1.06 11.37 14.79
N LEU A 27 1.22 11.90 15.99
CA LEU A 27 1.41 13.34 16.18
C LEU A 27 2.79 13.79 15.68
N HIS A 28 3.78 12.89 15.66
CA HIS A 28 5.13 13.19 15.22
C HIS A 28 5.20 13.32 13.68
N ASP A 29 4.73 12.34 12.93
CA ASP A 29 4.83 12.39 11.46
C ASP A 29 3.53 12.01 10.72
N GLY A 30 2.60 11.37 11.41
CA GLY A 30 1.29 11.01 10.88
C GLY A 30 1.28 9.87 9.86
N GLN A 31 2.42 9.27 9.53
CA GLN A 31 2.47 8.24 8.49
C GLN A 31 1.75 6.98 8.93
N VAL A 32 0.82 6.50 8.10
CA VAL A 32 0.06 5.28 8.39
C VAL A 32 0.07 4.31 7.22
N GLN A 33 0.13 3.03 7.57
CA GLN A 33 -0.11 1.93 6.65
C GLN A 33 -1.28 1.12 7.22
N ILE A 34 -2.35 1.02 6.45
CA ILE A 34 -3.55 0.26 6.86
C ILE A 34 -3.63 -0.96 5.96
N LEU A 35 -3.82 -2.12 6.55
CA LEU A 35 -3.93 -3.38 5.83
C LEU A 35 -5.24 -4.07 6.20
N ALA A 36 -6.00 -4.43 5.18
CA ALA A 36 -7.19 -5.27 5.31
C ALA A 36 -7.02 -6.51 4.42
N TYR A 37 -7.41 -7.66 4.93
CA TYR A 37 -7.37 -8.92 4.18
C TYR A 37 -8.72 -9.60 4.32
N THR A 38 -9.30 -9.96 3.18
CA THR A 38 -10.64 -10.55 3.16
C THR A 38 -10.58 -12.09 3.08
N ARG A 39 -11.69 -12.73 3.40
CA ARG A 39 -11.83 -14.20 3.25
C ARG A 39 -11.69 -14.64 1.78
N TYR A 40 -11.81 -13.72 0.83
CA TYR A 40 -11.68 -14.00 -0.60
C TYR A 40 -10.24 -13.87 -1.11
N LYS A 41 -9.27 -13.76 -0.19
CA LYS A 41 -7.84 -13.58 -0.51
C LYS A 41 -7.57 -12.25 -1.21
N GLU A 42 -8.40 -11.26 -0.94
CA GLU A 42 -8.20 -9.89 -1.38
C GLU A 42 -7.47 -9.12 -0.30
N MET A 43 -6.46 -8.37 -0.67
CA MET A 43 -5.68 -7.54 0.24
C MET A 43 -5.78 -6.08 -0.19
N ILE A 44 -6.16 -5.23 0.74
CA ILE A 44 -6.24 -3.79 0.53
C ILE A 44 -5.18 -3.15 1.42
N ARG A 45 -4.28 -2.41 0.82
CA ARG A 45 -3.23 -1.67 1.54
C ARG A 45 -3.40 -0.17 1.29
N VAL A 46 -3.59 0.59 2.35
CA VAL A 46 -3.69 2.06 2.27
C VAL A 46 -2.40 2.66 2.83
N SER A 47 -1.80 3.55 2.06
CA SER A 47 -0.64 4.36 2.49
C SER A 47 -1.09 5.82 2.51
N ALA A 48 -0.91 6.48 3.65
CA ALA A 48 -1.47 7.82 3.83
C ALA A 48 -0.81 8.57 4.98
N LYS A 49 -1.26 9.82 5.16
CA LYS A 49 -0.93 10.62 6.33
C LYS A 49 -2.21 10.90 7.12
N ALA A 50 -2.21 10.51 8.38
CA ALA A 50 -3.29 10.80 9.32
C ALA A 50 -3.02 12.15 9.99
N VAL A 51 -4.07 12.95 10.15
CA VAL A 51 -3.99 14.21 10.89
C VAL A 51 -5.08 14.23 11.97
N PRO A 52 -4.86 14.87 13.12
CA PRO A 52 -5.95 15.00 14.10
C PRO A 52 -7.12 15.75 13.49
N VAL A 53 -8.32 15.29 13.79
CA VAL A 53 -9.55 16.04 13.49
C VAL A 53 -9.51 17.36 14.27
N PRO A 54 -10.01 18.48 13.72
CA PRO A 54 -10.05 19.75 14.47
C PRO A 54 -10.70 19.59 15.85
N GLU A 55 -10.18 20.29 16.85
CA GLU A 55 -10.60 20.15 18.24
C GLU A 55 -12.12 20.30 18.40
N ALA A 56 -12.72 21.25 17.69
CA ALA A 56 -14.17 21.51 17.75
C ALA A 56 -15.01 20.33 17.26
N GLU A 57 -14.43 19.43 16.45
CA GLU A 57 -15.12 18.27 15.89
C GLU A 57 -14.80 16.97 16.63
N GLN A 58 -13.81 16.98 17.52
CA GLN A 58 -13.34 15.76 18.20
C GLN A 58 -14.47 15.01 18.91
N LYS A 59 -15.24 15.75 19.74
CA LYS A 59 -16.34 15.15 20.51
C LYS A 59 -17.36 14.48 19.58
N ARG A 60 -17.77 15.17 18.52
CA ARG A 60 -18.75 14.63 17.55
C ARG A 60 -18.21 13.35 16.88
N CYS A 61 -16.94 13.36 16.51
CA CYS A 61 -16.33 12.19 15.86
C CYS A 61 -16.20 11.01 16.83
N ILE A 62 -15.85 11.27 18.09
CA ILE A 62 -15.79 10.23 19.13
C ILE A 62 -17.19 9.62 19.32
N ASP A 63 -18.21 10.46 19.49
CA ASP A 63 -19.57 10.00 19.71
C ASP A 63 -20.06 9.14 18.54
N LEU A 64 -19.76 9.54 17.29
CA LEU A 64 -20.12 8.79 16.08
C LEU A 64 -19.44 7.42 16.05
N ILE A 65 -18.13 7.36 16.30
CA ILE A 65 -17.38 6.10 16.30
C ILE A 65 -17.92 5.15 17.38
N PHE A 66 -18.23 5.67 18.56
CA PHE A 66 -18.77 4.86 19.66
C PHE A 66 -20.20 4.37 19.35
N GLN A 67 -20.98 5.18 18.63
CA GLN A 67 -22.32 4.77 18.18
C GLN A 67 -22.22 3.61 17.18
N GLU A 68 -21.29 3.68 16.23
CA GLU A 68 -21.09 2.64 15.21
C GLU A 68 -20.39 1.40 15.77
N GLN A 69 -19.63 1.56 16.85
CA GLN A 69 -18.80 0.52 17.46
C GLN A 69 -19.12 0.39 18.95
N PRO A 70 -20.34 -0.08 19.33
CA PRO A 70 -20.78 -0.06 20.74
C PRO A 70 -19.84 -0.78 21.73
N TYR A 71 -19.09 -1.80 21.25
CA TYR A 71 -18.14 -2.50 22.11
C TYR A 71 -17.08 -1.58 22.73
N LEU A 72 -16.83 -0.43 22.11
CA LEU A 72 -15.86 0.55 22.64
C LEU A 72 -16.30 1.10 24.00
N SER A 73 -17.62 1.14 24.27
CA SER A 73 -18.14 1.58 25.58
C SER A 73 -17.78 0.60 26.70
N ASN A 74 -17.48 -0.65 26.37
CA ASN A 74 -16.96 -1.62 27.36
C ASN A 74 -15.47 -1.35 27.66
N VAL A 75 -14.74 -0.78 26.70
CA VAL A 75 -13.31 -0.48 26.85
C VAL A 75 -13.12 0.91 27.51
N TYR A 76 -13.94 1.87 27.13
CA TYR A 76 -13.90 3.25 27.63
C TYR A 76 -15.31 3.66 28.09
N PRO A 77 -15.74 3.18 29.27
CA PRO A 77 -17.10 3.48 29.76
C PRO A 77 -17.27 4.94 30.17
N GLY A 78 -18.45 5.50 29.87
CA GLY A 78 -18.84 6.84 30.30
C GLY A 78 -17.86 7.92 29.86
N ALA A 79 -17.46 8.76 30.79
CA ALA A 79 -16.56 9.91 30.52
C ALA A 79 -15.11 9.48 30.24
N THR A 80 -14.73 8.22 30.49
CA THR A 80 -13.35 7.76 30.24
C THR A 80 -12.98 7.84 28.75
N ARG A 81 -13.98 7.87 27.84
CA ARG A 81 -13.75 8.02 26.40
C ARG A 81 -13.15 9.38 26.02
N GLU A 82 -13.21 10.37 26.92
CA GLU A 82 -12.63 11.70 26.70
C GLU A 82 -11.10 11.69 26.61
N ILE A 83 -10.44 10.61 27.04
CA ILE A 83 -9.00 10.41 26.80
C ILE A 83 -8.69 10.22 25.30
N GLY A 84 -9.71 10.03 24.49
CA GLY A 84 -9.59 9.75 23.07
C GLY A 84 -9.18 10.94 22.24
N ILE A 85 -8.65 10.62 21.09
CA ILE A 85 -8.38 11.55 19.98
C ILE A 85 -8.71 10.81 18.68
N VAL A 86 -9.37 11.51 17.77
CA VAL A 86 -9.72 10.99 16.46
C VAL A 86 -8.78 11.59 15.42
N PHE A 87 -8.23 10.73 14.59
CA PHE A 87 -7.44 11.11 13.41
C PHE A 87 -8.27 10.87 12.16
N VAL A 88 -8.00 11.67 11.12
CA VAL A 88 -8.62 11.52 9.81
C VAL A 88 -7.54 11.33 8.75
N VAL A 89 -7.84 10.47 7.78
CA VAL A 89 -7.03 10.20 6.59
C VAL A 89 -7.90 10.55 5.37
N ARG A 90 -7.43 11.46 4.53
CA ARG A 90 -8.16 11.89 3.31
C ARG A 90 -7.37 11.64 2.04
N ASP A 91 -6.09 12.00 2.06
CA ASP A 91 -5.22 11.88 0.89
C ASP A 91 -4.50 10.54 0.97
N MET A 92 -4.95 9.57 0.17
CA MET A 92 -4.48 8.19 0.33
C MET A 92 -4.18 7.51 -1.01
N ARG A 93 -3.20 6.62 -0.97
CA ARG A 93 -2.92 5.67 -2.04
C ARG A 93 -3.37 4.29 -1.56
N ILE A 94 -4.21 3.66 -2.37
CA ILE A 94 -4.83 2.37 -2.06
C ILE A 94 -4.32 1.35 -3.08
N GLU A 95 -3.68 0.30 -2.61
CA GLU A 95 -3.26 -0.83 -3.43
C GLU A 95 -4.21 -2.00 -3.16
N TYR A 96 -4.86 -2.48 -4.20
CA TYR A 96 -5.74 -3.64 -4.15
C TYR A 96 -5.03 -4.83 -4.79
N PHE A 97 -5.05 -5.96 -4.12
CA PHE A 97 -4.53 -7.23 -4.62
C PHE A 97 -5.61 -8.30 -4.50
N HIS A 98 -5.84 -9.04 -5.57
CA HIS A 98 -6.64 -10.26 -5.53
C HIS A 98 -5.71 -11.45 -5.70
N LEU A 99 -5.41 -12.13 -4.61
CA LEU A 99 -4.48 -13.26 -4.59
C LEU A 99 -5.18 -14.60 -4.82
N GLY A 100 -6.51 -14.58 -4.91
CA GLY A 100 -7.33 -15.78 -5.14
C GLY A 100 -7.56 -16.13 -6.60
N VAL A 101 -7.00 -15.34 -7.53
CA VAL A 101 -7.14 -15.57 -8.99
C VAL A 101 -5.77 -15.83 -9.60
N LYS A 102 -5.75 -16.41 -10.80
CA LYS A 102 -4.49 -16.72 -11.50
C LYS A 102 -4.62 -16.31 -12.97
N PRO A 103 -3.75 -15.43 -13.46
CA PRO A 103 -2.72 -14.70 -12.70
C PRO A 103 -3.36 -13.79 -11.64
N ILE A 104 -2.59 -13.38 -10.64
CA ILE A 104 -3.07 -12.46 -9.60
C ILE A 104 -3.53 -11.16 -10.27
N PHE A 105 -4.41 -10.42 -9.58
CA PHE A 105 -4.81 -9.11 -10.05
C PHE A 105 -4.44 -8.05 -9.01
N ARG A 106 -3.92 -6.92 -9.50
CA ARG A 106 -3.60 -5.77 -8.63
C ARG A 106 -4.01 -4.48 -9.34
N GLU A 107 -4.36 -3.50 -8.52
CA GLU A 107 -4.71 -2.18 -9.02
C GLU A 107 -4.34 -1.14 -7.95
N THR A 108 -4.08 0.09 -8.38
CA THR A 108 -3.75 1.19 -7.47
C THR A 108 -4.71 2.34 -7.72
N TYR A 109 -5.30 2.83 -6.63
CA TYR A 109 -6.21 3.96 -6.64
C TYR A 109 -5.63 5.08 -5.79
N THR A 110 -6.02 6.31 -6.07
CA THR A 110 -5.70 7.46 -5.22
C THR A 110 -6.99 8.19 -4.87
N LEU A 111 -7.06 8.67 -3.63
CA LEU A 111 -8.12 9.57 -3.18
C LEU A 111 -7.50 10.90 -2.77
N GLY A 112 -8.21 11.97 -3.01
CA GLY A 112 -7.75 13.32 -2.68
C GLY A 112 -6.45 13.65 -3.43
N LYS A 113 -5.48 14.17 -2.70
CA LYS A 113 -4.14 14.52 -3.23
C LYS A 113 -3.15 13.35 -3.11
N GLY A 114 -3.64 12.13 -2.91
CA GLY A 114 -2.80 10.94 -2.85
C GLY A 114 -1.96 10.81 -4.14
N LYS A 115 -0.68 10.58 -3.99
CA LYS A 115 0.23 10.49 -5.14
C LYS A 115 0.33 9.04 -5.62
N HIS A 116 0.10 8.86 -6.92
CA HIS A 116 0.37 7.59 -7.58
C HIS A 116 1.86 7.52 -7.90
N THR A 117 2.59 6.66 -7.21
CA THR A 117 3.99 6.38 -7.52
C THR A 117 4.03 5.04 -8.25
N PRO A 118 4.33 5.04 -9.55
CA PRO A 118 4.45 3.77 -10.28
C PRO A 118 5.49 2.87 -9.62
N LYS A 119 5.13 1.63 -9.42
CA LYS A 119 6.00 0.58 -8.86
C LYS A 119 6.07 -0.58 -9.87
N GLY A 120 7.05 -1.43 -9.71
CA GLY A 120 7.17 -2.63 -10.53
C GLY A 120 8.42 -2.62 -11.39
N TYR A 121 8.35 -3.30 -12.50
CA TYR A 121 9.49 -3.48 -13.41
C TYR A 121 9.07 -3.13 -14.82
N GLU A 122 10.03 -2.68 -15.61
CA GLU A 122 9.83 -2.32 -17.01
C GLU A 122 10.97 -2.88 -17.83
N ILE A 123 10.67 -3.34 -19.05
CA ILE A 123 11.67 -3.86 -19.97
C ILE A 123 12.01 -2.75 -20.96
N THR A 124 13.28 -2.40 -21.04
CA THR A 124 13.78 -1.30 -21.86
C THR A 124 14.08 -1.75 -23.28
N GLY A 125 14.40 -0.82 -24.16
CA GLY A 125 14.81 -1.07 -25.55
C GLY A 125 16.09 -1.92 -25.69
N GLU A 126 16.85 -2.10 -24.60
CA GLU A 126 18.05 -2.96 -24.60
C GLU A 126 17.70 -4.46 -24.63
N CYS A 127 16.40 -4.81 -24.67
CA CYS A 127 15.92 -6.18 -24.67
C CYS A 127 16.30 -6.90 -25.96
N ILE A 128 16.96 -8.06 -25.83
CA ILE A 128 17.39 -8.90 -26.97
C ILE A 128 16.40 -10.02 -27.31
N GLY A 129 15.23 -10.03 -26.66
CA GLY A 129 14.19 -11.03 -26.96
C GLY A 129 14.50 -12.44 -26.50
N CYS A 130 15.40 -12.66 -25.54
CA CYS A 130 15.86 -14.01 -25.16
C CYS A 130 14.83 -14.88 -24.42
N GLY A 131 13.72 -14.32 -23.96
CA GLY A 131 12.61 -15.04 -23.33
C GLY A 131 12.82 -15.49 -21.88
N LYS A 132 13.98 -15.28 -21.27
CA LYS A 132 14.24 -15.71 -19.88
C LYS A 132 13.22 -15.14 -18.88
N CYS A 133 12.85 -13.86 -19.06
CA CYS A 133 11.88 -13.20 -18.18
C CYS A 133 10.49 -13.84 -18.27
N VAL A 134 10.11 -14.34 -19.43
CA VAL A 134 8.83 -15.07 -19.61
C VAL A 134 8.87 -16.40 -18.86
N GLN A 135 9.97 -17.16 -19.03
CA GLN A 135 10.11 -18.49 -18.43
C GLN A 135 10.12 -18.45 -16.90
N ILE A 136 10.78 -17.43 -16.33
CA ILE A 136 10.95 -17.33 -14.87
C ILE A 136 9.75 -16.65 -14.16
N CYS A 137 8.83 -16.04 -14.89
CA CYS A 137 7.74 -15.28 -14.30
C CYS A 137 6.70 -16.19 -13.63
N PRO A 138 6.51 -16.13 -12.30
CA PRO A 138 5.55 -17.01 -11.62
C PRO A 138 4.10 -16.72 -11.97
N GLN A 139 3.80 -15.52 -12.50
CA GLN A 139 2.45 -15.13 -12.90
C GLN A 139 2.27 -15.14 -14.42
N GLN A 140 3.33 -15.47 -15.17
CA GLN A 140 3.29 -15.50 -16.63
C GLN A 140 2.77 -14.19 -17.23
N CYS A 141 3.14 -13.07 -16.59
CA CYS A 141 2.64 -11.74 -16.94
C CYS A 141 3.61 -10.95 -17.84
N VAL A 142 4.59 -11.65 -18.46
CA VAL A 142 5.51 -11.03 -19.41
C VAL A 142 5.12 -11.51 -20.81
N ALA A 143 4.77 -10.58 -21.69
CA ALA A 143 4.36 -10.87 -23.05
C ALA A 143 5.49 -10.56 -24.04
N PRO A 144 5.66 -11.39 -25.08
CA PRO A 144 6.63 -11.09 -26.14
C PRO A 144 6.31 -9.78 -26.85
N GLY A 145 7.36 -9.15 -27.38
CA GLY A 145 7.28 -7.88 -28.10
C GLY A 145 8.69 -7.38 -28.38
N THR A 146 8.81 -6.16 -28.89
CA THR A 146 10.10 -5.52 -29.15
C THR A 146 10.08 -4.09 -28.59
N PRO A 147 10.42 -3.92 -27.29
CA PRO A 147 10.84 -4.92 -26.30
C PRO A 147 9.68 -5.75 -25.75
N TYR A 148 9.97 -6.82 -25.01
CA TYR A 148 8.97 -7.56 -24.24
C TYR A 148 8.32 -6.62 -23.23
N HIS A 149 7.08 -6.91 -22.79
CA HIS A 149 6.42 -6.03 -21.81
C HIS A 149 5.81 -6.81 -20.66
N ILE A 150 5.69 -6.14 -19.52
CA ILE A 150 5.15 -6.73 -18.29
C ILE A 150 3.74 -6.16 -18.04
N ALA A 151 2.74 -7.04 -17.99
CA ALA A 151 1.37 -6.69 -17.61
C ALA A 151 1.37 -6.37 -16.10
N GLN A 152 1.36 -5.09 -15.76
CA GLN A 152 1.57 -4.61 -14.40
C GLN A 152 0.45 -5.06 -13.46
N GLU A 153 -0.77 -5.19 -13.98
CA GLU A 153 -1.95 -5.63 -13.23
C GLU A 153 -1.84 -7.09 -12.77
N HIS A 154 -0.93 -7.85 -13.36
CA HIS A 154 -0.69 -9.26 -12.99
C HIS A 154 0.69 -9.46 -12.35
N CYS A 155 1.45 -8.39 -12.20
CA CYS A 155 2.84 -8.49 -11.72
C CYS A 155 2.93 -8.50 -10.20
N LEU A 156 3.58 -9.54 -9.64
CA LEU A 156 3.85 -9.63 -8.18
C LEU A 156 4.90 -8.62 -7.71
N HIS A 157 5.64 -8.02 -8.61
CA HIS A 157 6.82 -7.20 -8.31
C HIS A 157 7.91 -8.01 -7.57
N CYS A 158 8.03 -9.30 -7.88
CA CYS A 158 9.00 -10.19 -7.20
C CYS A 158 10.45 -9.96 -7.63
N GLY A 159 10.66 -9.41 -8.84
CA GLY A 159 12.01 -9.09 -9.32
C GLY A 159 12.71 -10.21 -10.11
N ASN A 160 12.14 -11.41 -10.24
CA ASN A 160 12.82 -12.52 -10.95
C ASN A 160 13.29 -12.12 -12.35
N CYS A 161 12.44 -11.41 -13.11
CA CYS A 161 12.78 -10.96 -14.46
C CYS A 161 13.98 -9.99 -14.44
N PHE A 162 14.10 -9.18 -13.41
CA PHE A 162 15.18 -8.22 -13.22
C PHE A 162 16.50 -8.94 -12.93
N GLU A 163 16.48 -9.88 -11.98
CA GLU A 163 17.67 -10.63 -11.56
C GLU A 163 18.22 -11.56 -12.65
N GLN A 164 17.32 -12.12 -13.47
CA GLN A 164 17.69 -13.14 -14.48
C GLN A 164 17.95 -12.54 -15.86
N CYS A 165 17.83 -11.24 -16.05
CA CYS A 165 18.03 -10.64 -17.36
C CYS A 165 19.53 -10.60 -17.74
N PRO A 166 19.99 -11.33 -18.76
CA PRO A 166 21.42 -11.43 -19.07
C PRO A 166 22.01 -10.11 -19.58
N VAL A 167 21.19 -9.24 -20.15
CA VAL A 167 21.61 -7.94 -20.68
C VAL A 167 21.14 -6.77 -19.80
N GLN A 168 20.59 -7.06 -18.61
CA GLN A 168 20.12 -6.06 -17.66
C GLN A 168 19.10 -5.07 -18.26
N ALA A 169 18.31 -5.53 -19.24
CA ALA A 169 17.29 -4.72 -19.90
C ALA A 169 16.02 -4.51 -19.07
N VAL A 170 15.93 -5.12 -17.86
CA VAL A 170 14.79 -4.90 -16.97
C VAL A 170 15.20 -3.87 -15.91
N THR A 171 14.37 -2.84 -15.72
CA THR A 171 14.63 -1.79 -14.74
C THR A 171 13.51 -1.78 -13.69
N LYS A 172 13.84 -1.36 -12.47
CA LYS A 172 12.89 -1.22 -11.39
C LYS A 172 12.35 0.22 -11.36
N LYS A 173 11.03 0.38 -11.38
CA LYS A 173 10.38 1.69 -11.20
C LYS A 173 10.42 2.08 -9.74
N ILE A 174 11.19 3.10 -9.43
CA ILE A 174 11.33 3.65 -8.07
C ILE A 174 11.08 5.16 -8.12
N UNK A 175 10.48 5.51 -7.38
CA UNK A 175 10.11 6.83 -7.31
C UNK A 175 11.27 7.75 -7.58
N GLY A 176 11.21 8.33 -8.49
CA GLY A 176 12.16 9.35 -8.88
C GLY A 176 13.54 8.89 -9.35
N ALA A 177 13.78 7.61 -9.41
CA ALA A 177 15.06 7.06 -9.91
C ALA A 177 14.84 5.73 -10.62
N VAL A 178 15.63 5.46 -11.65
CA VAL A 178 15.67 4.16 -12.32
C VAL A 178 16.89 3.38 -11.80
N UNK A 179 16.77 2.51 -11.04
CA UNK A 179 17.69 1.77 -10.56
C UNK A 179 18.04 0.78 -11.47
N MET A 180 18.95 0.89 -12.05
CA MET A 180 19.57 -0.13 -12.89
C MET A 180 20.08 -1.29 -12.04
N ALA A 181 20.10 -2.47 -12.61
CA ALA A 181 20.65 -3.65 -11.94
C ALA A 181 22.13 -3.40 -11.57
N LYS A 182 22.52 -3.76 -10.38
CA LYS A 182 23.95 -3.74 -9.99
C LYS A 182 24.68 -4.82 -10.84
N LYS A 183 25.73 -4.43 -11.49
CA LYS A 183 26.64 -5.39 -12.12
C LYS A 183 27.20 -6.31 -11.03
N ASN A 184 26.85 -7.57 -11.05
CA ASN A 184 27.60 -8.58 -10.32
C ASN A 184 28.94 -8.72 -11.05
N SER A 185 29.96 -8.04 -10.55
CA SER A 185 31.34 -8.34 -10.91
C SER A 185 31.61 -9.71 -10.30
N GLY A 186 31.39 -10.76 -11.08
CA GLY A 186 31.87 -12.11 -10.76
C GLY A 186 33.36 -12.07 -10.79
N SER A 187 34.04 -12.07 -9.62
CA SER A 187 35.43 -12.36 -9.47
C SER A 187 35.59 -13.88 -9.62
N GLY A 188 35.99 -14.29 -10.83
CA GLY A 188 36.49 -15.65 -11.02
C GLY A 188 37.93 -15.76 -10.51
N UNK A 189 38.02 -16.59 -9.89
CA UNK A 189 39.30 -16.96 -9.59
C UNK A 189 39.66 -18.17 -10.14
#